data_c8de4f3254ca5b7a4c5731f344b17980
#
_entry.id   c8de4f3254ca5b7a4c5731f344b17980
#
_cell.length_a   1.000
_cell.length_b   1.000
_cell.length_c   1.000
_cell.angle_alpha   90.00
_cell.angle_beta   90.00
_cell.angle_gamma   90.00
#
_symmetry.space_group_name_H-M   'P 1'
#
loop_
_entity.id
_entity.type
_entity.pdbx_description
1 polymer ?
#
loop_
_entity_poly.entity_id
_entity_poly.type
_entity_poly.pdbx_seq_one_letter_code
_entity_poly.pdbx_strand_id
1 'polypeptide(L)'
;MRSRIVLLAVAGIALAAAAKPALADFNLFAPQPAAPAQSEDRPLASPIPRETVGYEGSYAPGSILINTRERRLYFVLPGHQAIRYGVGVGRPGFEWSGVKHIAQKREWPDWTPPAQMLKRRPDLPRHLDGGIDNPLGARAMYLSGTLFRIHGSNEPDTIGQAVSSGCIRMTNDDVTDLYDRARIGAKVVVLR
;
A
#
# COMPACT_ATOMS: atom_id res chain seq x y z
N MET A 1 74.38 30.25 -56.65
CA MET A 1 74.71 28.89 -56.20
C MET A 1 73.55 28.38 -55.38
N ARG A 2 72.78 27.35 -55.84
CA ARG A 2 71.53 26.89 -55.28
C ARG A 2 71.78 25.56 -54.56
N SER A 3 71.65 25.57 -53.23
CA SER A 3 71.76 24.36 -52.41
C SER A 3 70.40 23.71 -52.33
N ARG A 4 70.27 22.43 -52.72
CA ARG A 4 69.07 21.60 -52.62
C ARG A 4 69.19 20.77 -51.36
N ILE A 5 68.26 20.96 -50.47
CA ILE A 5 68.06 20.13 -49.28
C ILE A 5 67.15 18.98 -49.67
N VAL A 6 67.65 17.75 -49.52
CA VAL A 6 66.89 16.51 -49.70
C VAL A 6 66.24 16.13 -48.33
N LEU A 7 64.91 16.12 -48.24
CA LEU A 7 64.22 15.58 -47.09
C LEU A 7 64.04 14.07 -47.29
N LEU A 8 64.63 13.29 -46.38
CA LEU A 8 64.32 11.85 -46.22
C LEU A 8 63.05 11.67 -45.38
N ALA A 9 62.00 11.07 -45.98
CA ALA A 9 60.82 10.66 -45.26
C ALA A 9 61.02 9.26 -44.65
N VAL A 10 61.00 9.17 -43.35
CA VAL A 10 61.00 7.90 -42.63
C VAL A 10 59.55 7.41 -42.47
N ALA A 11 59.20 6.34 -43.16
CA ALA A 11 57.95 5.68 -43.04
C ALA A 11 57.95 4.80 -41.78
N GLY A 12 57.17 5.21 -40.72
CA GLY A 12 56.94 4.42 -39.55
C GLY A 12 55.84 3.41 -39.80
N ILE A 13 56.16 2.12 -39.75
CA ILE A 13 55.18 1.02 -39.81
C ILE A 13 54.55 0.87 -38.44
N ALA A 14 53.25 1.22 -38.29
CA ALA A 14 52.48 0.98 -37.09
C ALA A 14 51.99 -0.48 -37.09
N LEU A 15 52.52 -1.25 -36.15
CA LEU A 15 52.09 -2.63 -35.91
C LEU A 15 50.75 -2.60 -35.13
N ALA A 16 49.64 -2.83 -35.81
CA ALA A 16 48.33 -3.00 -35.17
C ALA A 16 48.25 -4.37 -34.46
N ALA A 17 48.31 -4.35 -33.13
CA ALA A 17 48.06 -5.52 -32.33
C ALA A 17 46.56 -5.87 -32.40
N ALA A 18 46.18 -6.96 -33.07
CA ALA A 18 44.85 -7.49 -33.08
C ALA A 18 44.52 -8.07 -31.70
N ALA A 19 43.66 -7.42 -30.94
CA ALA A 19 43.07 -7.96 -29.73
C ALA A 19 42.13 -9.12 -30.10
N LYS A 20 42.44 -10.31 -29.60
CA LYS A 20 41.54 -11.47 -29.71
C LYS A 20 40.27 -11.18 -28.89
N PRO A 21 39.05 -11.43 -29.43
CA PRO A 21 37.86 -11.36 -28.62
C PRO A 21 37.91 -12.45 -27.53
N ALA A 22 37.83 -12.06 -26.29
CA ALA A 22 37.62 -12.98 -25.18
C ALA A 22 36.24 -13.64 -25.37
N LEU A 23 36.24 -14.94 -25.66
CA LEU A 23 35.02 -15.75 -25.58
C LEU A 23 34.63 -15.75 -24.12
N ALA A 24 33.56 -15.01 -23.79
CA ALA A 24 32.94 -15.10 -22.47
C ALA A 24 32.37 -16.53 -22.34
N ASP A 25 32.93 -17.31 -21.41
CA ASP A 25 32.36 -18.61 -21.03
C ASP A 25 30.92 -18.41 -20.58
N PHE A 26 29.99 -18.75 -21.47
CA PHE A 26 28.57 -18.71 -21.17
C PHE A 26 28.25 -19.95 -20.29
N ASN A 27 28.37 -19.77 -18.99
CA ASN A 27 28.02 -20.83 -18.02
C ASN A 27 26.51 -20.92 -17.91
N LEU A 28 25.91 -21.85 -18.66
CA LEU A 28 24.47 -22.13 -18.67
C LEU A 28 23.88 -22.54 -17.30
N PHE A 29 24.74 -22.81 -16.30
CA PHE A 29 24.35 -23.25 -14.96
C PHE A 29 24.76 -22.27 -13.87
N ALA A 30 25.27 -21.09 -14.20
CA ALA A 30 25.48 -20.06 -13.18
C ALA A 30 24.10 -19.61 -12.66
N PRO A 31 23.89 -19.59 -11.32
CA PRO A 31 22.67 -19.01 -10.78
C PRO A 31 22.59 -17.57 -11.29
N GLN A 32 21.57 -17.26 -12.07
CA GLN A 32 21.33 -15.88 -12.48
C GLN A 32 21.13 -15.05 -11.22
N PRO A 33 21.75 -13.87 -11.09
CA PRO A 33 21.40 -12.96 -10.03
C PRO A 33 19.89 -12.77 -10.13
N ALA A 34 19.18 -13.04 -9.01
CA ALA A 34 17.75 -12.81 -8.92
C ALA A 34 17.50 -11.40 -9.46
N ALA A 35 16.66 -11.31 -10.49
CA ALA A 35 16.23 -10.01 -10.97
C ALA A 35 15.78 -9.22 -9.74
N PRO A 36 16.17 -7.94 -9.58
CA PRO A 36 15.67 -7.13 -8.49
C PRO A 36 14.16 -7.28 -8.57
N ALA A 37 13.54 -7.72 -7.45
CA ALA A 37 12.11 -7.81 -7.36
C ALA A 37 11.59 -6.47 -7.83
N GLN A 38 10.94 -6.46 -8.98
CA GLN A 38 10.26 -5.28 -9.46
C GLN A 38 9.24 -4.99 -8.38
N SER A 39 9.56 -4.03 -7.52
CA SER A 39 8.54 -3.33 -6.77
C SER A 39 7.65 -2.74 -7.85
N GLU A 40 6.58 -3.49 -8.22
CA GLU A 40 5.52 -2.91 -9.00
C GLU A 40 5.18 -1.62 -8.28
N ASP A 41 5.32 -0.48 -8.95
CA ASP A 41 4.89 0.83 -8.52
C ASP A 41 3.35 0.80 -8.36
N ARG A 42 2.90 0.06 -7.34
CA ARG A 42 1.50 0.18 -6.91
C ARG A 42 1.37 1.55 -6.29
N PRO A 43 0.45 2.38 -6.78
CA PRO A 43 0.23 3.67 -6.18
C PRO A 43 -0.02 3.47 -4.67
N LEU A 44 0.93 3.86 -3.83
CA LEU A 44 0.78 3.82 -2.36
C LEU A 44 -0.22 4.89 -1.92
N ALA A 45 -0.36 5.94 -2.74
CA ALA A 45 -1.24 7.06 -2.46
C ALA A 45 -2.72 6.70 -2.69
N SER A 46 -3.58 7.20 -1.80
CA SER A 46 -5.02 7.09 -1.94
C SER A 46 -5.50 7.81 -3.21
N PRO A 47 -6.41 7.23 -4.02
CA PRO A 47 -7.09 7.95 -5.10
C PRO A 47 -7.93 9.11 -4.57
N ILE A 48 -8.16 9.17 -3.25
CA ILE A 48 -8.85 10.23 -2.54
C ILE A 48 -7.89 10.82 -1.51
N PRO A 49 -7.30 12.00 -1.73
CA PRO A 49 -6.30 12.58 -0.85
C PRO A 49 -6.83 12.78 0.57
N ARG A 50 -5.96 12.51 1.54
CA ARG A 50 -6.18 12.86 2.94
C ARG A 50 -6.08 14.37 3.12
N GLU A 51 -7.00 14.96 3.87
CA GLU A 51 -7.01 16.40 4.12
C GLU A 51 -7.58 16.74 5.50
N THR A 52 -7.19 17.88 6.06
CA THR A 52 -7.79 18.46 7.25
C THR A 52 -8.97 19.33 6.84
N VAL A 53 -10.13 19.09 7.47
CA VAL A 53 -11.39 19.80 7.19
C VAL A 53 -12.00 20.35 8.47
N GLY A 54 -12.90 21.34 8.33
CA GLY A 54 -13.73 21.81 9.45
C GLY A 54 -14.67 20.69 9.94
N TYR A 55 -14.91 20.64 11.25
CA TYR A 55 -15.80 19.68 11.88
C TYR A 55 -16.72 20.35 12.89
N GLU A 56 -18.01 20.40 12.60
CA GLU A 56 -19.03 21.04 13.46
C GLU A 56 -19.83 20.03 14.29
N GLY A 57 -19.45 18.75 14.26
CA GLY A 57 -20.14 17.71 15.02
C GLY A 57 -19.80 17.72 16.51
N SER A 58 -20.55 16.94 17.31
CA SER A 58 -20.44 16.87 18.76
C SER A 58 -19.54 15.75 19.30
N TYR A 59 -18.91 14.94 18.44
CA TYR A 59 -18.04 13.86 18.91
C TYR A 59 -16.69 14.43 19.39
N ALA A 60 -16.22 13.87 20.49
CA ALA A 60 -14.97 14.30 21.12
C ALA A 60 -13.75 14.01 20.21
N PRO A 61 -12.66 14.80 20.35
CA PRO A 61 -11.37 14.51 19.71
C PRO A 61 -10.91 13.07 19.98
N GLY A 62 -10.36 12.42 18.96
CA GLY A 62 -9.99 11.00 18.99
C GLY A 62 -11.11 10.05 18.56
N SER A 63 -12.33 10.53 18.33
CA SER A 63 -13.42 9.74 17.75
C SER A 63 -13.20 9.55 16.25
N ILE A 64 -13.65 8.41 15.73
CA ILE A 64 -13.64 8.06 14.31
C ILE A 64 -15.09 8.01 13.82
N LEU A 65 -15.41 8.77 12.78
CA LEU A 65 -16.71 8.74 12.13
C LEU A 65 -16.53 8.20 10.70
N ILE A 66 -17.38 7.27 10.31
CA ILE A 66 -17.33 6.67 8.99
C ILE A 66 -18.70 6.89 8.33
N ASN A 67 -18.73 7.71 7.29
CA ASN A 67 -19.90 7.88 6.45
C ASN A 67 -19.77 6.95 5.24
N THR A 68 -20.59 5.90 5.24
CA THR A 68 -20.51 4.85 4.20
C THR A 68 -21.06 5.32 2.85
N ARG A 69 -22.01 6.27 2.82
CA ARG A 69 -22.52 6.86 1.57
C ARG A 69 -21.46 7.73 0.90
N GLU A 70 -20.79 8.56 1.67
CA GLU A 70 -19.70 9.42 1.18
C GLU A 70 -18.42 8.63 0.90
N ARG A 71 -18.29 7.43 1.51
CA ARG A 71 -17.07 6.63 1.48
C ARG A 71 -15.88 7.42 2.04
N ARG A 72 -16.14 8.05 3.22
CA ARG A 72 -15.18 8.88 3.95
C ARG A 72 -15.11 8.44 5.42
N LEU A 73 -13.90 8.56 5.95
CA LEU A 73 -13.64 8.43 7.38
C LEU A 73 -13.09 9.76 7.90
N TYR A 74 -13.56 10.17 9.06
CA TYR A 74 -13.15 11.40 9.73
C TYR A 74 -12.56 11.04 11.09
N PHE A 75 -11.33 11.44 11.33
CA PHE A 75 -10.70 11.38 12.66
C PHE A 75 -10.81 12.76 13.30
N VAL A 76 -11.59 12.87 14.38
CA VAL A 76 -11.88 14.14 15.04
C VAL A 76 -10.65 14.66 15.76
N LEU A 77 -10.29 15.90 15.50
CA LEU A 77 -9.21 16.64 16.13
C LEU A 77 -9.75 17.70 17.11
N PRO A 78 -8.90 18.24 18.03
CA PRO A 78 -9.24 19.46 18.75
C PRO A 78 -9.46 20.65 17.79
N GLY A 79 -10.16 21.70 18.25
CA GLY A 79 -10.30 22.95 17.51
C GLY A 79 -11.27 22.87 16.33
N HIS A 80 -12.35 22.08 16.45
CA HIS A 80 -13.37 21.95 15.41
C HIS A 80 -12.82 21.51 14.04
N GLN A 81 -11.90 20.58 14.05
CA GLN A 81 -11.28 20.00 12.87
C GLN A 81 -11.40 18.49 12.84
N ALA A 82 -11.24 17.90 11.66
CA ALA A 82 -11.07 16.48 11.48
C ALA A 82 -10.12 16.20 10.31
N ILE A 83 -9.41 15.07 10.38
CA ILE A 83 -8.71 14.53 9.21
C ILE A 83 -9.71 13.66 8.45
N ARG A 84 -9.90 13.96 7.19
CA ARG A 84 -10.77 13.23 6.27
C ARG A 84 -9.94 12.30 5.39
N TYR A 85 -10.32 11.01 5.35
CA TYR A 85 -9.69 9.97 4.54
C TYR A 85 -10.69 9.38 3.55
N GLY A 86 -10.20 8.90 2.41
CA GLY A 86 -10.95 8.01 1.53
C GLY A 86 -11.03 6.60 2.10
N VAL A 87 -12.18 5.93 1.99
CA VAL A 87 -12.32 4.54 2.44
C VAL A 87 -13.10 3.68 1.45
N GLY A 88 -12.72 2.39 1.37
CA GLY A 88 -13.56 1.36 0.80
C GLY A 88 -14.49 0.80 1.87
N VAL A 89 -15.75 0.53 1.51
CA VAL A 89 -16.81 0.13 2.45
C VAL A 89 -17.48 -1.19 2.03
N GLY A 90 -18.39 -1.70 2.87
CA GLY A 90 -19.18 -2.89 2.57
C GLY A 90 -19.98 -2.74 1.26
N ARG A 91 -19.91 -3.77 0.40
CA ARG A 91 -20.76 -3.84 -0.80
C ARG A 91 -22.21 -4.09 -0.40
N PRO A 92 -23.18 -3.91 -1.35
CA PRO A 92 -24.59 -4.17 -1.08
C PRO A 92 -24.85 -5.50 -0.35
N GLY A 93 -25.61 -5.47 0.74
CA GLY A 93 -25.87 -6.60 1.63
C GLY A 93 -24.82 -6.86 2.72
N PHE A 94 -23.75 -6.07 2.76
CA PHE A 94 -22.70 -6.11 3.80
C PHE A 94 -22.50 -4.75 4.48
N GLU A 95 -23.45 -3.85 4.28
CA GLU A 95 -23.46 -2.55 4.96
C GLU A 95 -23.92 -2.74 6.41
N TRP A 96 -23.36 -1.92 7.27
CA TRP A 96 -23.77 -1.83 8.66
C TRP A 96 -23.63 -0.41 9.18
N SER A 97 -24.27 -0.13 10.30
CA SER A 97 -24.15 1.14 11.02
C SER A 97 -24.16 0.90 12.51
N GLY A 98 -23.76 1.88 13.29
CA GLY A 98 -23.77 1.83 14.74
C GLY A 98 -22.46 2.27 15.37
N VAL A 99 -22.34 2.08 16.68
CA VAL A 99 -21.19 2.50 17.48
C VAL A 99 -20.39 1.29 17.90
N LYS A 100 -19.08 1.37 17.71
CA LYS A 100 -18.07 0.38 18.12
C LYS A 100 -16.91 1.11 18.78
N HIS A 101 -15.93 0.34 19.27
CA HIS A 101 -14.68 0.86 19.80
C HIS A 101 -13.53 0.06 19.23
N ILE A 102 -12.36 0.67 19.12
CA ILE A 102 -11.14 -0.06 18.75
C ILE A 102 -10.80 -0.98 19.93
N ALA A 103 -10.88 -2.29 19.72
CA ALA A 103 -10.56 -3.30 20.73
C ALA A 103 -9.09 -3.72 20.68
N GLN A 104 -8.48 -3.71 19.50
CA GLN A 104 -7.11 -4.16 19.28
C GLN A 104 -6.53 -3.45 18.06
N LYS A 105 -5.20 -3.30 18.08
CA LYS A 105 -4.40 -2.75 16.97
C LYS A 105 -3.29 -3.75 16.64
N ARG A 106 -3.01 -3.96 15.35
CA ARG A 106 -1.91 -4.80 14.86
C ARG A 106 -1.21 -4.17 13.68
N GLU A 107 0.09 -4.30 13.65
CA GLU A 107 0.95 -3.99 12.51
C GLU A 107 1.16 -5.24 11.69
N TRP A 108 1.11 -5.11 10.37
CA TRP A 108 1.29 -6.21 9.43
C TRP A 108 0.57 -7.49 9.87
N PRO A 109 -0.76 -7.43 10.09
CA PRO A 109 -1.49 -8.56 10.64
C PRO A 109 -1.50 -9.73 9.66
N ASP A 110 -1.46 -10.94 10.19
CA ASP A 110 -1.83 -12.13 9.45
C ASP A 110 -3.33 -12.13 9.11
N TRP A 111 -3.69 -12.81 8.04
CA TRP A 111 -5.07 -12.91 7.59
C TRP A 111 -5.53 -14.35 7.49
N THR A 112 -6.61 -14.66 8.18
CA THR A 112 -7.35 -15.92 8.05
C THR A 112 -8.75 -15.56 7.56
N PRO A 113 -9.15 -15.99 6.35
CA PRO A 113 -10.48 -15.73 5.84
C PRO A 113 -11.55 -16.30 6.76
N PRO A 114 -12.61 -15.54 7.06
CA PRO A 114 -13.76 -16.09 7.80
C PRO A 114 -14.37 -17.31 7.08
N ALA A 115 -14.86 -18.28 7.84
CA ALA A 115 -15.44 -19.51 7.28
C ALA A 115 -16.53 -19.25 6.22
N GLN A 116 -17.36 -18.20 6.42
CA GLN A 116 -18.37 -17.80 5.46
C GLN A 116 -17.76 -17.26 4.15
N MET A 117 -16.59 -16.66 4.22
CA MET A 117 -15.87 -16.21 3.02
C MET A 117 -15.31 -17.39 2.25
N LEU A 118 -14.71 -18.37 2.93
CA LEU A 118 -14.21 -19.60 2.33
C LEU A 118 -15.33 -20.43 1.68
N LYS A 119 -16.55 -20.40 2.22
CA LYS A 119 -17.71 -21.04 1.56
C LYS A 119 -18.06 -20.40 0.22
N ARG A 120 -17.91 -19.06 0.09
CA ARG A 120 -18.17 -18.34 -1.17
C ARG A 120 -16.98 -18.34 -2.13
N ARG A 121 -15.78 -18.46 -1.61
CA ARG A 121 -14.51 -18.40 -2.32
C ARG A 121 -13.58 -19.50 -1.79
N PRO A 122 -13.82 -20.75 -2.16
CA PRO A 122 -13.00 -21.90 -1.70
C PRO A 122 -11.57 -21.89 -2.26
N ASP A 123 -11.31 -21.07 -3.27
CA ASP A 123 -10.00 -20.80 -3.86
C ASP A 123 -9.07 -19.96 -3.00
N LEU A 124 -9.60 -19.26 -1.99
CA LEU A 124 -8.78 -18.44 -1.10
C LEU A 124 -7.85 -19.29 -0.22
N PRO A 125 -6.64 -18.79 0.07
CA PRO A 125 -5.73 -19.43 1.02
C PRO A 125 -6.39 -19.49 2.40
N ARG A 126 -6.05 -20.53 3.17
CA ARG A 126 -6.56 -20.71 4.54
C ARG A 126 -5.94 -19.73 5.53
N HIS A 127 -4.76 -19.24 5.20
CA HIS A 127 -3.96 -18.31 5.99
C HIS A 127 -2.98 -17.56 5.08
N LEU A 128 -2.74 -16.28 5.38
CA LEU A 128 -1.67 -15.47 4.80
C LEU A 128 -0.94 -14.76 5.92
N ASP A 129 0.37 -14.84 5.90
CA ASP A 129 1.23 -14.04 6.79
C ASP A 129 1.10 -12.54 6.50
N GLY A 130 1.47 -11.71 7.46
CA GLY A 130 1.52 -10.26 7.27
C GLY A 130 2.52 -9.88 6.18
N GLY A 131 2.14 -8.93 5.32
CA GLY A 131 2.98 -8.48 4.21
C GLY A 131 2.21 -7.64 3.20
N ILE A 132 2.93 -7.20 2.17
CA ILE A 132 2.39 -6.27 1.16
C ILE A 132 1.25 -6.90 0.33
N ASP A 133 1.28 -8.22 0.14
CA ASP A 133 0.25 -8.95 -0.60
C ASP A 133 -0.95 -9.36 0.27
N ASN A 134 -0.87 -9.13 1.58
CA ASN A 134 -1.94 -9.45 2.49
C ASN A 134 -3.10 -8.45 2.34
N PRO A 135 -4.36 -8.89 2.20
CA PRO A 135 -5.49 -8.00 2.01
C PRO A 135 -5.80 -7.07 3.20
N LEU A 136 -5.22 -7.31 4.38
CA LEU A 136 -5.33 -6.41 5.54
C LEU A 136 -4.29 -5.29 5.51
N GLY A 137 -3.29 -5.37 4.64
CA GLY A 137 -2.25 -4.36 4.48
C GLY A 137 -1.40 -4.12 5.71
N ALA A 138 -0.85 -2.90 5.82
CA ALA A 138 0.17 -2.54 6.79
C ALA A 138 -0.34 -2.48 8.24
N ARG A 139 -1.61 -2.16 8.46
CA ARG A 139 -2.20 -1.97 9.81
C ARG A 139 -3.64 -2.45 9.84
N ALA A 140 -4.07 -2.97 11.00
CA ALA A 140 -5.47 -3.26 11.28
C ALA A 140 -5.89 -2.81 12.68
N MET A 141 -7.08 -2.23 12.77
CA MET A 141 -7.77 -1.85 14.00
C MET A 141 -9.06 -2.65 14.09
N TYR A 142 -9.15 -3.54 15.07
CA TYR A 142 -10.27 -4.47 15.25
C TYR A 142 -11.37 -3.81 16.05
N LEU A 143 -12.62 -3.95 15.59
CA LEU A 143 -13.79 -3.32 16.21
C LEU A 143 -14.48 -4.26 17.22
N SER A 144 -14.78 -3.74 18.40
CA SER A 144 -15.31 -4.48 19.53
C SER A 144 -16.60 -5.25 19.17
N GLY A 145 -16.67 -6.53 19.61
CA GLY A 145 -17.86 -7.38 19.44
C GLY A 145 -18.21 -7.73 17.99
N THR A 146 -17.26 -7.63 17.06
CA THR A 146 -17.48 -7.93 15.64
C THR A 146 -16.26 -8.59 15.00
N LEU A 147 -16.42 -9.04 13.75
CA LEU A 147 -15.30 -9.42 12.88
C LEU A 147 -14.82 -8.25 11.99
N PHE A 148 -15.42 -7.07 12.13
CA PHE A 148 -15.08 -5.91 11.30
C PHE A 148 -13.79 -5.24 11.77
N ARG A 149 -13.09 -4.63 10.81
CA ARG A 149 -11.82 -3.94 11.01
C ARG A 149 -11.80 -2.66 10.19
N ILE A 150 -11.00 -1.70 10.64
CA ILE A 150 -10.45 -0.65 9.78
C ILE A 150 -9.03 -1.11 9.47
N HIS A 151 -8.67 -1.25 8.18
CA HIS A 151 -7.40 -1.86 7.81
C HIS A 151 -6.86 -1.32 6.49
N GLY A 152 -5.59 -1.55 6.24
CA GLY A 152 -4.94 -1.26 4.97
C GLY A 152 -5.45 -2.13 3.82
N SER A 153 -4.80 -2.08 2.70
CA SER A 153 -5.19 -2.90 1.54
C SER A 153 -4.00 -3.14 0.62
N ASN A 154 -3.96 -4.31 0.01
CA ASN A 154 -3.14 -4.61 -1.15
C ASN A 154 -3.81 -4.19 -2.47
N GLU A 155 -5.04 -3.63 -2.41
CA GLU A 155 -5.84 -3.16 -3.55
C GLU A 155 -6.21 -1.68 -3.36
N PRO A 156 -5.24 -0.73 -3.46
CA PRO A 156 -5.47 0.69 -3.18
C PRO A 156 -6.54 1.32 -4.10
N ASP A 157 -6.71 0.82 -5.32
CA ASP A 157 -7.72 1.29 -6.28
C ASP A 157 -9.16 1.05 -5.81
N THR A 158 -9.36 0.18 -4.80
CA THR A 158 -10.69 -0.08 -4.23
C THR A 158 -11.12 0.97 -3.21
N ILE A 159 -10.25 1.92 -2.87
CA ILE A 159 -10.60 3.03 -1.98
C ILE A 159 -11.58 3.97 -2.69
N GLY A 160 -12.64 4.34 -1.99
CA GLY A 160 -13.77 5.06 -2.57
C GLY A 160 -14.84 4.16 -3.18
N GLN A 161 -14.72 2.83 -3.07
CA GLN A 161 -15.67 1.87 -3.62
C GLN A 161 -16.37 1.05 -2.52
N ALA A 162 -17.51 0.44 -2.87
CA ALA A 162 -18.28 -0.46 -2.01
C ALA A 162 -17.99 -1.92 -2.41
N VAL A 163 -16.92 -2.51 -1.91
CA VAL A 163 -16.40 -3.81 -2.37
C VAL A 163 -16.14 -4.82 -1.24
N SER A 164 -16.08 -4.37 0.02
CA SER A 164 -15.71 -5.23 1.14
C SER A 164 -16.87 -6.12 1.63
N SER A 165 -16.58 -7.04 2.54
CA SER A 165 -17.58 -7.80 3.30
C SER A 165 -17.90 -7.16 4.67
N GLY A 166 -17.90 -5.82 4.74
CA GLY A 166 -18.24 -5.03 5.93
C GLY A 166 -17.03 -4.35 6.60
N CYS A 167 -15.81 -4.75 6.33
CA CYS A 167 -14.62 -4.05 6.80
C CYS A 167 -14.45 -2.70 6.10
N ILE A 168 -13.73 -1.79 6.74
CA ILE A 168 -13.40 -0.47 6.21
C ILE A 168 -11.96 -0.53 5.70
N ARG A 169 -11.79 -0.37 4.39
CA ARG A 169 -10.48 -0.41 3.73
C ARG A 169 -9.90 0.99 3.60
N MET A 170 -8.60 1.10 3.77
CA MET A 170 -7.81 2.32 3.54
C MET A 170 -6.57 1.96 2.71
N THR A 171 -5.91 2.96 2.15
CA THR A 171 -4.54 2.73 1.67
C THR A 171 -3.61 2.43 2.83
N ASN A 172 -2.45 1.83 2.57
CA ASN A 172 -1.47 1.53 3.62
C ASN A 172 -0.94 2.81 4.28
N ASP A 173 -0.77 3.89 3.53
CA ASP A 173 -0.32 5.19 4.07
C ASP A 173 -1.37 5.81 4.98
N ASP A 174 -2.63 5.82 4.55
CA ASP A 174 -3.72 6.41 5.32
C ASP A 174 -4.03 5.60 6.59
N VAL A 175 -4.02 4.27 6.52
CA VAL A 175 -4.25 3.45 7.69
C VAL A 175 -3.11 3.56 8.70
N THR A 176 -1.87 3.76 8.25
CA THR A 176 -0.72 3.97 9.12
C THR A 176 -0.87 5.30 9.87
N ASP A 177 -1.19 6.40 9.17
CA ASP A 177 -1.44 7.69 9.81
C ASP A 177 -2.60 7.63 10.81
N LEU A 178 -3.73 7.00 10.45
CA LEU A 178 -4.85 6.83 11.37
C LEU A 178 -4.49 5.94 12.56
N TYR A 179 -3.74 4.87 12.33
CA TYR A 179 -3.29 3.94 13.35
C TYR A 179 -2.44 4.65 14.42
N ASP A 180 -1.51 5.50 14.02
CA ASP A 180 -0.63 6.22 14.95
C ASP A 180 -1.41 7.20 15.83
N ARG A 181 -2.50 7.79 15.31
CA ARG A 181 -3.37 8.72 16.03
C ARG A 181 -4.41 8.02 16.92
N ALA A 182 -5.00 6.95 16.44
CA ALA A 182 -6.11 6.27 17.10
C ALA A 182 -5.63 5.40 18.27
N ARG A 183 -6.34 5.47 19.39
CA ARG A 183 -6.04 4.70 20.61
C ARG A 183 -6.98 3.50 20.73
N ILE A 184 -6.55 2.45 21.43
CA ILE A 184 -7.46 1.39 21.89
C ILE A 184 -8.52 2.05 22.77
N GLY A 185 -9.79 1.63 22.62
CA GLY A 185 -10.94 2.27 23.25
C GLY A 185 -11.52 3.46 22.47
N ALA A 186 -10.87 3.96 21.42
CA ALA A 186 -11.42 5.04 20.60
C ALA A 186 -12.81 4.67 20.06
N LYS A 187 -13.75 5.63 20.16
CA LYS A 187 -15.11 5.46 19.64
C LYS A 187 -15.11 5.49 18.12
N VAL A 188 -15.78 4.52 17.51
CA VAL A 188 -15.97 4.40 16.06
C VAL A 188 -17.47 4.44 15.78
N VAL A 189 -17.93 5.45 15.06
CA VAL A 189 -19.34 5.63 14.67
C VAL A 189 -19.47 5.43 13.18
N VAL A 190 -20.29 4.49 12.78
CA VAL A 190 -20.56 4.21 11.36
C VAL A 190 -21.96 4.67 11.03
N LEU A 191 -22.03 5.58 10.06
CA LEU A 191 -23.26 6.21 9.54
C LEU A 191 -23.54 5.68 8.14
N ARG A 192 -24.82 5.58 7.82
CA ARG A 192 -25.32 5.26 6.48
C ARG A 192 -25.82 6.49 5.78
#